data_6a1e021ee3fa9b9f997343f8479d5824
#
_entry.id   6a1e021ee3fa9b9f997343f8479d5824
#
_cell.length_a   1.000
_cell.length_b   1.000
_cell.length_c   1.000
_cell.angle_alpha   90.00
_cell.angle_beta   90.00
_cell.angle_gamma   90.00
#
_symmetry.space_group_name_H-M   'P 1'
#
loop_
_entity.id
_entity.type
_entity.pdbx_description
1 polymer ?
#
loop_
_entity_poly.entity_id
_entity_poly.type
_entity_poly.pdbx_seq_one_letter_code
_entity_poly.pdbx_strand_id
1 'polypeptide(L)'
;MGKITMTGTAKRSVPYDRMKLTLDISTAEATSSKAAAKAEAQCEELLGSLQEKGFDLSQIKVEGVSTGAVRPELQNGGNTAIFTASRRITLDLDFNMGTINFFTGLISEKCWDIALDTSFSVSDKMKIRKELLKEALEDSRAKAEMIAGSIGQRICGIDEVQAGGSFYGENDSIMSCGGGMLRAKALLSDQLSAAEETISESITVVWNIE
;
A
#
# COMPACT_ATOMS: atom_id res chain seq x y z
N MET A 1 -22.76 36.67 -22.70
CA MET A 1 -22.10 36.01 -21.56
C MET A 1 -20.97 35.18 -22.13
N GLY A 2 -19.75 35.50 -21.76
CA GLY A 2 -18.57 34.70 -22.15
C GLY A 2 -18.34 33.56 -21.14
N LYS A 3 -17.55 32.56 -21.53
CA LYS A 3 -17.18 31.46 -20.68
C LYS A 3 -15.66 31.24 -20.71
N ILE A 4 -15.08 30.90 -19.57
CA ILE A 4 -13.68 30.49 -19.41
C ILE A 4 -13.67 29.12 -18.79
N THR A 5 -12.97 28.18 -19.43
CA THR A 5 -12.75 26.84 -18.86
C THR A 5 -11.34 26.76 -18.28
N MET A 6 -11.25 26.51 -16.97
CA MET A 6 -9.97 26.41 -16.27
C MET A 6 -9.86 25.10 -15.50
N THR A 7 -8.69 24.50 -15.59
CA THR A 7 -8.33 23.37 -14.72
C THR A 7 -7.46 23.87 -13.59
N GLY A 8 -7.93 23.65 -12.38
CA GLY A 8 -7.16 23.83 -11.17
C GLY A 8 -6.56 22.51 -10.70
N THR A 9 -5.42 22.59 -10.05
CA THR A 9 -4.69 21.45 -9.54
C THR A 9 -4.11 21.75 -8.17
N ALA A 10 -4.13 20.76 -7.30
CA ALA A 10 -3.42 20.82 -6.03
C ALA A 10 -2.71 19.50 -5.77
N LYS A 11 -1.57 19.54 -5.09
CA LYS A 11 -0.79 18.37 -4.72
C LYS A 11 -0.14 18.56 -3.36
N ARG A 12 0.02 17.47 -2.61
CA ARG A 12 0.67 17.49 -1.30
C ARG A 12 1.46 16.20 -1.11
N SER A 13 2.70 16.30 -0.66
CA SER A 13 3.46 15.15 -0.18
C SER A 13 3.09 14.91 1.29
N VAL A 14 2.78 13.66 1.62
CA VAL A 14 2.34 13.24 2.95
C VAL A 14 3.17 12.03 3.38
N PRO A 15 3.81 12.06 4.55
CA PRO A 15 4.53 10.90 5.05
C PRO A 15 3.56 9.75 5.31
N TYR A 16 4.03 8.52 5.07
CA TYR A 16 3.27 7.33 5.45
C TYR A 16 3.15 7.24 6.96
N ASP A 17 1.95 6.98 7.45
CA ASP A 17 1.62 6.79 8.87
C ASP A 17 1.12 5.37 9.19
N ARG A 18 0.85 4.57 8.16
CA ARG A 18 0.42 3.17 8.29
C ARG A 18 1.32 2.25 7.49
N MET A 19 1.48 1.04 7.98
CA MET A 19 2.14 -0.04 7.26
C MET A 19 1.34 -1.34 7.36
N LYS A 20 1.33 -2.08 6.27
CA LYS A 20 0.77 -3.43 6.21
C LYS A 20 1.90 -4.40 5.97
N LEU A 21 2.10 -5.32 6.90
CA LEU A 21 3.04 -6.42 6.79
C LEU A 21 2.28 -7.67 6.34
N THR A 22 2.81 -8.35 5.35
CA THR A 22 2.30 -9.64 4.87
C THR A 22 3.40 -10.66 5.01
N LEU A 23 3.14 -11.71 5.77
CA LEU A 23 4.06 -12.83 5.97
C LEU A 23 3.46 -14.06 5.31
N ASP A 24 4.12 -14.54 4.28
CA ASP A 24 3.75 -15.76 3.57
C ASP A 24 4.63 -16.92 4.05
N ILE A 25 4.06 -17.75 4.91
CA ILE A 25 4.69 -19.00 5.37
C ILE A 25 4.51 -20.02 4.26
N SER A 26 5.61 -20.64 3.80
CA SER A 26 5.59 -21.69 2.80
C SER A 26 6.35 -22.91 3.30
N THR A 27 5.76 -24.08 3.16
CA THR A 27 6.38 -25.35 3.56
C THR A 27 6.25 -26.38 2.45
N ALA A 28 7.24 -27.27 2.35
CA ALA A 28 7.25 -28.34 1.37
C ALA A 28 7.62 -29.66 2.06
N GLU A 29 6.80 -30.71 1.84
CA GLU A 29 6.96 -32.00 2.48
C GLU A 29 6.54 -33.16 1.55
N ALA A 30 6.89 -34.37 1.91
CA ALA A 30 6.56 -35.57 1.15
C ALA A 30 5.04 -35.88 1.13
N THR A 31 4.25 -35.29 2.03
CA THR A 31 2.79 -35.47 2.07
C THR A 31 2.11 -34.15 2.40
N SER A 32 0.90 -33.95 1.88
CA SER A 32 0.08 -32.76 2.12
C SER A 32 -0.18 -32.52 3.62
N SER A 33 -0.46 -33.59 4.37
CA SER A 33 -0.71 -33.52 5.80
C SER A 33 0.51 -33.01 6.57
N LYS A 34 1.73 -33.48 6.25
CA LYS A 34 2.95 -33.00 6.89
C LYS A 34 3.26 -31.56 6.52
N ALA A 35 3.06 -31.16 5.25
CA ALA A 35 3.25 -29.79 4.83
C ALA A 35 2.30 -28.85 5.58
N ALA A 36 1.02 -29.21 5.69
CA ALA A 36 0.02 -28.42 6.42
C ALA A 36 0.35 -28.32 7.93
N ALA A 37 0.69 -29.44 8.58
CA ALA A 37 1.05 -29.46 9.99
C ALA A 37 2.30 -28.59 10.28
N LYS A 38 3.29 -28.61 9.40
CA LYS A 38 4.50 -27.80 9.52
C LYS A 38 4.20 -26.29 9.36
N ALA A 39 3.35 -25.92 8.39
CA ALA A 39 2.91 -24.54 8.22
C ALA A 39 2.14 -24.03 9.43
N GLU A 40 1.29 -24.87 10.02
CA GLU A 40 0.55 -24.55 11.25
C GLU A 40 1.50 -24.33 12.42
N ALA A 41 2.43 -25.25 12.66
CA ALA A 41 3.41 -25.12 13.74
C ALA A 41 4.27 -23.85 13.61
N GLN A 42 4.72 -23.52 12.41
CA GLN A 42 5.45 -22.25 12.18
C GLN A 42 4.59 -21.02 12.43
N CYS A 43 3.31 -21.09 12.03
CA CYS A 43 2.37 -19.99 12.30
C CYS A 43 2.16 -19.80 13.80
N GLU A 44 1.94 -20.87 14.57
CA GLU A 44 1.77 -20.82 16.02
C GLU A 44 3.02 -20.27 16.72
N GLU A 45 4.21 -20.72 16.31
CA GLU A 45 5.48 -20.24 16.87
C GLU A 45 5.69 -18.74 16.57
N LEU A 46 5.34 -18.28 15.36
CA LEU A 46 5.40 -16.86 14.99
C LEU A 46 4.43 -16.04 15.84
N LEU A 47 3.16 -16.47 15.96
CA LEU A 47 2.17 -15.78 16.77
C LEU A 47 2.56 -15.72 18.25
N GLY A 48 3.14 -16.79 18.78
CA GLY A 48 3.70 -16.81 20.15
C GLY A 48 4.80 -15.78 20.32
N SER A 49 5.74 -15.71 19.38
CA SER A 49 6.83 -14.73 19.40
C SER A 49 6.32 -13.28 19.33
N LEU A 50 5.26 -13.04 18.56
CA LEU A 50 4.61 -11.71 18.47
C LEU A 50 3.93 -11.34 19.79
N GLN A 51 3.23 -12.28 20.41
CA GLN A 51 2.56 -12.08 21.70
C GLN A 51 3.58 -11.76 22.80
N GLU A 52 4.69 -12.47 22.86
CA GLU A 52 5.78 -12.20 23.80
C GLU A 52 6.38 -10.79 23.66
N LYS A 53 6.38 -10.25 22.44
CA LYS A 53 6.83 -8.88 22.15
C LYS A 53 5.75 -7.81 22.36
N GLY A 54 4.55 -8.21 22.78
CA GLY A 54 3.47 -7.29 23.09
C GLY A 54 2.63 -6.84 21.90
N PHE A 55 2.71 -7.54 20.76
CA PHE A 55 1.79 -7.28 19.66
C PHE A 55 0.37 -7.73 20.02
N ASP A 56 -0.61 -6.90 19.64
CA ASP A 56 -2.02 -7.22 19.83
C ASP A 56 -2.47 -8.21 18.75
N LEU A 57 -2.70 -9.45 19.14
CA LEU A 57 -3.15 -10.52 18.22
C LEU A 57 -4.51 -10.21 17.56
N SER A 58 -5.32 -9.30 18.13
CA SER A 58 -6.60 -8.90 17.51
C SER A 58 -6.43 -8.11 16.22
N GLN A 59 -5.26 -7.51 16.00
CA GLN A 59 -4.88 -6.79 14.78
C GLN A 59 -4.28 -7.70 13.71
N ILE A 60 -4.07 -8.97 14.04
CA ILE A 60 -3.47 -9.96 13.15
C ILE A 60 -4.56 -10.73 12.43
N LYS A 61 -4.54 -10.69 11.10
CA LYS A 61 -5.41 -11.52 10.27
C LYS A 61 -4.62 -12.73 9.79
N VAL A 62 -5.11 -13.93 10.12
CA VAL A 62 -4.52 -15.19 9.68
C VAL A 62 -5.46 -15.80 8.64
N GLU A 63 -4.96 -16.05 7.44
CA GLU A 63 -5.71 -16.72 6.39
C GLU A 63 -5.67 -18.23 6.57
N GLY A 64 -6.63 -18.93 5.94
CA GLY A 64 -6.66 -20.39 5.96
C GLY A 64 -5.45 -21.02 5.25
N VAL A 65 -5.14 -22.27 5.61
CA VAL A 65 -4.07 -23.04 4.95
C VAL A 65 -4.48 -23.40 3.52
N SER A 66 -3.62 -23.04 2.57
CA SER A 66 -3.74 -23.51 1.17
C SER A 66 -2.73 -24.63 0.94
N THR A 67 -3.16 -25.71 0.30
CA THR A 67 -2.29 -26.84 -0.02
C THR A 67 -2.23 -27.08 -1.53
N GLY A 68 -1.05 -27.45 -2.03
CA GLY A 68 -0.81 -27.78 -3.42
C GLY A 68 0.15 -28.95 -3.57
N ALA A 69 0.24 -29.48 -4.78
CA ALA A 69 1.24 -30.48 -5.14
C ALA A 69 2.10 -29.93 -6.27
N VAL A 70 3.40 -29.92 -6.07
CA VAL A 70 4.38 -29.59 -7.10
C VAL A 70 5.03 -30.91 -7.54
N ARG A 71 5.01 -31.17 -8.84
CA ARG A 71 5.75 -32.31 -9.45
C ARG A 71 6.96 -31.69 -10.15
N PRO A 72 8.15 -31.74 -9.55
CA PRO A 72 9.35 -31.31 -10.27
C PRO A 72 9.52 -32.25 -11.48
N GLU A 73 9.66 -31.67 -12.65
CA GLU A 73 10.11 -32.41 -13.85
C GLU A 73 11.57 -32.77 -13.63
N LEU A 74 11.80 -33.95 -13.04
CA LEU A 74 13.14 -34.49 -12.89
C LEU A 74 13.59 -35.06 -14.22
N GLN A 75 14.70 -34.59 -14.76
CA GLN A 75 15.38 -35.09 -15.96
C GLN A 75 15.75 -36.58 -15.88
N ASN A 76 15.58 -37.28 -14.75
CA ASN A 76 15.98 -38.64 -14.47
C ASN A 76 14.86 -39.55 -13.93
N GLY A 77 13.59 -39.32 -14.32
CA GLY A 77 12.54 -40.36 -14.13
C GLY A 77 12.06 -40.59 -12.68
N GLY A 78 12.48 -39.82 -11.70
CA GLY A 78 11.99 -39.89 -10.32
C GLY A 78 10.71 -39.06 -10.15
N ASN A 79 9.55 -39.73 -10.10
CA ASN A 79 8.24 -39.06 -9.95
C ASN A 79 7.87 -38.87 -8.46
N THR A 80 8.68 -38.16 -7.70
CA THR A 80 8.36 -37.86 -6.30
C THR A 80 7.58 -36.55 -6.23
N ALA A 81 6.29 -36.62 -5.95
CA ALA A 81 5.47 -35.43 -5.72
C ALA A 81 5.91 -34.74 -4.41
N ILE A 82 6.15 -33.46 -4.46
CA ILE A 82 6.36 -32.60 -3.28
C ILE A 82 5.05 -31.87 -3.03
N PHE A 83 4.57 -31.95 -1.81
CA PHE A 83 3.36 -31.25 -1.39
C PHE A 83 3.75 -29.95 -0.70
N THR A 84 3.13 -28.85 -1.10
CA THR A 84 3.34 -27.55 -0.50
C THR A 84 2.12 -27.16 0.34
N ALA A 85 2.35 -26.43 1.42
CA ALA A 85 1.31 -25.73 2.15
C ALA A 85 1.75 -24.30 2.36
N SER A 86 0.81 -23.38 2.24
CA SER A 86 1.06 -21.95 2.49
C SER A 86 0.01 -21.38 3.43
N ARG A 87 0.44 -20.43 4.23
CA ARG A 87 -0.41 -19.67 5.14
C ARG A 87 0.01 -18.21 5.15
N ARG A 88 -0.94 -17.31 5.03
CA ARG A 88 -0.68 -15.88 5.02
C ARG A 88 -1.12 -15.25 6.35
N ILE A 89 -0.26 -14.40 6.86
CA ILE A 89 -0.52 -13.58 8.04
C ILE A 89 -0.39 -12.13 7.62
N THR A 90 -1.38 -11.31 7.96
CA THR A 90 -1.39 -9.89 7.63
C THR A 90 -1.55 -9.08 8.92
N LEU A 91 -0.69 -8.08 9.08
CA LEU A 91 -0.74 -7.10 10.17
C LEU A 91 -0.91 -5.71 9.59
N ASP A 92 -1.81 -4.93 10.15
CA ASP A 92 -2.01 -3.52 9.81
C ASP A 92 -1.63 -2.67 11.03
N LEU A 93 -0.52 -1.96 10.93
CA LEU A 93 0.16 -1.31 12.06
C LEU A 93 0.45 0.16 11.74
N ASP A 94 0.70 0.95 12.78
CA ASP A 94 1.29 2.27 12.61
C ASP A 94 2.72 2.15 12.06
N PHE A 95 3.10 3.09 11.20
CA PHE A 95 4.41 3.07 10.56
C PHE A 95 5.53 3.12 11.60
N ASN A 96 6.35 2.07 11.62
CA ASN A 96 7.51 1.98 12.50
C ASN A 96 8.60 1.08 11.87
N MET A 97 9.74 1.69 11.52
CA MET A 97 10.88 0.94 10.95
C MET A 97 11.44 -0.12 11.91
N GLY A 98 11.38 0.13 13.23
CA GLY A 98 11.81 -0.85 14.23
C GLY A 98 11.01 -2.16 14.15
N THR A 99 9.73 -2.08 13.80
CA THR A 99 8.88 -3.27 13.61
C THR A 99 9.34 -4.08 12.40
N ILE A 100 9.67 -3.45 11.29
CA ILE A 100 10.17 -4.15 10.08
C ILE A 100 11.48 -4.87 10.40
N ASN A 101 12.41 -4.17 11.08
CA ASN A 101 13.70 -4.74 11.48
C ASN A 101 13.52 -5.92 12.45
N PHE A 102 12.54 -5.84 13.37
CA PHE A 102 12.20 -6.93 14.26
C PHE A 102 11.75 -8.18 13.48
N PHE A 103 10.80 -8.04 12.53
CA PHE A 103 10.33 -9.18 11.75
C PHE A 103 11.44 -9.79 10.88
N THR A 104 12.25 -8.94 10.24
CA THR A 104 13.40 -9.40 9.44
C THR A 104 14.41 -10.16 10.32
N GLY A 105 14.70 -9.66 11.51
CA GLY A 105 15.58 -10.31 12.48
C GLY A 105 15.03 -11.67 12.94
N LEU A 106 13.76 -11.71 13.32
CA LEU A 106 13.09 -12.93 13.77
C LEU A 106 13.09 -14.04 12.71
N ILE A 107 12.74 -13.69 11.46
CA ILE A 107 12.74 -14.65 10.34
C ILE A 107 14.15 -15.19 10.09
N SER A 108 15.15 -14.32 10.14
CA SER A 108 16.55 -14.70 9.92
C SER A 108 17.09 -15.59 11.05
N GLU A 109 16.78 -15.26 12.30
CA GLU A 109 17.22 -16.03 13.48
C GLU A 109 16.65 -17.46 13.49
N LYS A 110 15.38 -17.58 13.16
CA LYS A 110 14.67 -18.87 13.13
C LYS A 110 14.90 -19.68 11.87
N CYS A 111 15.55 -19.11 10.86
CA CYS A 111 15.75 -19.71 9.53
C CYS A 111 14.44 -20.21 8.91
N TRP A 112 13.35 -19.50 9.12
CA TRP A 112 12.06 -19.83 8.50
C TRP A 112 12.00 -19.48 7.03
N ASP A 113 11.32 -20.30 6.24
CA ASP A 113 10.98 -19.99 4.86
C ASP A 113 9.70 -19.14 4.82
N ILE A 114 9.84 -17.90 5.29
CA ILE A 114 8.76 -16.91 5.35
C ILE A 114 9.13 -15.71 4.46
N ALA A 115 8.30 -15.45 3.47
CA ALA A 115 8.42 -14.22 2.69
C ALA A 115 7.75 -13.07 3.45
N LEU A 116 8.48 -11.97 3.66
CA LEU A 116 7.96 -10.73 4.25
C LEU A 116 7.78 -9.69 3.15
N ASP A 117 6.55 -9.28 2.93
CA ASP A 117 6.20 -8.14 2.07
C ASP A 117 5.69 -6.98 2.94
N THR A 118 6.04 -5.74 2.54
CA THR A 118 5.71 -4.54 3.29
C THR A 118 5.12 -3.50 2.36
N SER A 119 3.93 -3.02 2.67
CA SER A 119 3.30 -1.90 1.98
C SER A 119 3.00 -0.76 2.94
N PHE A 120 3.08 0.46 2.43
CA PHE A 120 2.88 1.68 3.21
C PHE A 120 1.67 2.45 2.70
N SER A 121 0.98 3.13 3.61
CA SER A 121 -0.19 3.93 3.26
C SER A 121 -0.35 5.13 4.18
N VAL A 122 -1.23 6.04 3.76
CA VAL A 122 -1.66 7.19 4.56
C VAL A 122 -3.09 6.92 5.04
N SER A 123 -3.34 7.02 6.34
CA SER A 123 -4.64 6.69 6.96
C SER A 123 -5.77 7.63 6.48
N ASP A 124 -5.50 8.92 6.43
CA ASP A 124 -6.52 9.96 6.19
C ASP A 124 -6.56 10.45 4.73
N LYS A 125 -6.28 9.60 3.74
CA LYS A 125 -6.28 9.98 2.30
C LYS A 125 -7.54 10.73 1.87
N MET A 126 -8.71 10.30 2.33
CA MET A 126 -9.98 10.94 1.97
C MET A 126 -10.11 12.38 2.50
N LYS A 127 -9.60 12.64 3.69
CA LYS A 127 -9.58 13.99 4.26
C LYS A 127 -8.64 14.89 3.44
N ILE A 128 -7.45 14.40 3.16
CA ILE A 128 -6.44 15.11 2.35
C ILE A 128 -6.99 15.41 0.96
N ARG A 129 -7.61 14.44 0.28
CA ARG A 129 -8.24 14.63 -1.03
C ARG A 129 -9.33 15.72 -1.01
N LYS A 130 -10.16 15.75 0.04
CA LYS A 130 -11.19 16.80 0.19
C LYS A 130 -10.57 18.19 0.35
N GLU A 131 -9.47 18.29 1.07
CA GLU A 131 -8.72 19.55 1.20
C GLU A 131 -8.10 19.96 -0.13
N LEU A 132 -7.43 19.05 -0.82
CA LEU A 132 -6.81 19.30 -2.12
C LEU A 132 -7.84 19.68 -3.19
N LEU A 133 -9.05 19.13 -3.16
CA LEU A 133 -10.11 19.56 -4.08
C LEU A 133 -10.53 21.00 -3.86
N LYS A 134 -10.58 21.48 -2.60
CA LYS A 134 -10.84 22.88 -2.31
C LYS A 134 -9.71 23.77 -2.85
N GLU A 135 -8.46 23.39 -2.60
CA GLU A 135 -7.27 24.09 -3.11
C GLU A 135 -7.26 24.11 -4.66
N ALA A 136 -7.62 23.00 -5.31
CA ALA A 136 -7.72 22.92 -6.76
C ALA A 136 -8.84 23.83 -7.32
N LEU A 137 -9.97 23.95 -6.62
CA LEU A 137 -11.03 24.86 -7.00
C LEU A 137 -10.59 26.31 -6.89
N GLU A 138 -9.89 26.68 -5.82
CA GLU A 138 -9.31 28.02 -5.61
C GLU A 138 -8.26 28.34 -6.68
N ASP A 139 -7.40 27.40 -7.07
CA ASP A 139 -6.44 27.55 -8.16
C ASP A 139 -7.13 27.76 -9.51
N SER A 140 -8.19 26.97 -9.81
CA SER A 140 -9.00 27.17 -11.01
C SER A 140 -9.61 28.58 -11.06
N ARG A 141 -10.15 29.06 -9.91
CA ARG A 141 -10.75 30.37 -9.78
C ARG A 141 -9.71 31.47 -10.01
N ALA A 142 -8.57 31.41 -9.34
CA ALA A 142 -7.50 32.39 -9.49
C ALA A 142 -7.01 32.52 -10.93
N LYS A 143 -6.87 31.41 -11.62
CA LYS A 143 -6.53 31.38 -13.06
C LYS A 143 -7.60 32.03 -13.92
N ALA A 144 -8.87 31.74 -13.66
CA ALA A 144 -9.99 32.33 -14.40
C ALA A 144 -10.11 33.84 -14.13
N GLU A 145 -9.94 34.29 -12.89
CA GLU A 145 -9.94 35.71 -12.53
C GLU A 145 -8.81 36.49 -13.22
N MET A 146 -7.61 35.91 -13.30
CA MET A 146 -6.48 36.51 -14.01
C MET A 146 -6.80 36.71 -15.49
N ILE A 147 -7.39 35.72 -16.16
CA ILE A 147 -7.75 35.80 -17.58
C ILE A 147 -8.89 36.78 -17.80
N ALA A 148 -9.97 36.70 -17.01
CA ALA A 148 -11.09 37.64 -17.10
C ALA A 148 -10.64 39.09 -16.91
N GLY A 149 -9.79 39.35 -15.89
CA GLY A 149 -9.24 40.69 -15.64
C GLY A 149 -8.38 41.21 -16.81
N SER A 150 -7.63 40.38 -17.51
CA SER A 150 -6.81 40.79 -18.64
C SER A 150 -7.62 41.27 -19.85
N ILE A 151 -8.88 40.85 -19.94
CA ILE A 151 -9.81 41.26 -21.03
C ILE A 151 -10.87 42.27 -20.52
N GLY A 152 -10.69 42.79 -19.31
CA GLY A 152 -11.61 43.79 -18.74
C GLY A 152 -12.96 43.24 -18.31
N GLN A 153 -13.03 41.93 -18.06
CA GLN A 153 -14.21 41.22 -17.58
C GLN A 153 -14.00 40.65 -16.19
N ARG A 154 -15.07 40.22 -15.55
CA ARG A 154 -15.04 39.56 -14.22
C ARG A 154 -15.84 38.27 -14.21
N ILE A 155 -15.50 37.37 -13.30
CA ILE A 155 -16.26 36.14 -13.06
C ILE A 155 -17.59 36.52 -12.39
N CYS A 156 -18.69 36.01 -12.95
CA CYS A 156 -20.03 36.20 -12.39
C CYS A 156 -20.70 34.92 -11.89
N GLY A 157 -20.13 33.74 -12.19
CA GLY A 157 -20.66 32.47 -11.73
C GLY A 157 -19.95 31.26 -12.28
N ILE A 158 -20.43 30.09 -11.86
CA ILE A 158 -20.00 28.79 -12.35
C ILE A 158 -21.10 28.23 -13.25
N ASP A 159 -20.72 27.71 -14.43
CA ASP A 159 -21.61 27.05 -15.36
C ASP A 159 -21.55 25.52 -15.20
N GLU A 160 -20.35 24.98 -15.13
CA GLU A 160 -20.13 23.53 -15.02
C GLU A 160 -18.90 23.24 -14.16
N VAL A 161 -18.95 22.12 -13.44
CA VAL A 161 -17.83 21.60 -12.65
C VAL A 161 -17.64 20.15 -12.98
N GLN A 162 -16.43 19.82 -13.43
CA GLN A 162 -15.99 18.44 -13.65
C GLN A 162 -14.84 18.12 -12.71
N ALA A 163 -15.08 17.26 -11.71
CA ALA A 163 -14.01 16.73 -10.87
C ALA A 163 -13.25 15.69 -11.71
N GLY A 164 -11.99 15.98 -12.00
CA GLY A 164 -11.09 15.03 -12.63
C GLY A 164 -10.54 14.08 -11.58
N GLY A 165 -10.83 12.78 -11.72
CA GLY A 165 -10.25 11.77 -10.85
C GLY A 165 -11.27 10.99 -10.03
N SER A 166 -10.89 9.83 -9.67
CA SER A 166 -11.63 8.73 -9.07
C SER A 166 -12.24 9.08 -7.71
N PHE A 167 -13.39 9.76 -7.70
CA PHE A 167 -14.22 9.83 -6.50
C PHE A 167 -14.83 8.46 -6.16
N TYR A 168 -14.84 7.51 -7.11
CA TYR A 168 -15.47 6.20 -7.02
C TYR A 168 -14.51 5.08 -7.49
N GLY A 169 -13.38 4.96 -6.87
CA GLY A 169 -12.47 3.87 -7.17
C GLY A 169 -11.54 3.62 -5.99
N GLU A 170 -11.88 2.66 -5.14
CA GLU A 170 -10.93 1.94 -4.31
C GLU A 170 -9.96 1.15 -5.22
N ASN A 171 -9.26 1.84 -6.09
CA ASN A 171 -7.99 1.35 -6.59
C ASN A 171 -6.92 2.05 -5.76
N ASP A 172 -6.80 1.63 -4.50
CA ASP A 172 -5.53 1.72 -3.81
C ASP A 172 -4.51 1.02 -4.72
N SER A 173 -3.86 1.80 -5.56
CA SER A 173 -2.63 1.36 -6.17
C SER A 173 -1.64 1.21 -5.03
N ILE A 174 -1.71 0.04 -4.39
CA ILE A 174 -0.63 -0.44 -3.54
C ILE A 174 0.57 -0.40 -4.47
N MET A 175 1.45 0.58 -4.31
CA MET A 175 2.79 0.47 -4.84
C MET A 175 3.40 -0.71 -4.09
N SER A 176 3.15 -1.92 -4.60
CA SER A 176 4.00 -3.05 -4.34
C SER A 176 5.37 -2.62 -4.81
N CYS A 177 6.25 -2.31 -3.87
CA CYS A 177 7.66 -2.27 -4.16
C CYS A 177 8.00 -3.68 -4.64
N GLY A 178 7.94 -3.86 -5.96
CA GLY A 178 8.21 -5.12 -6.62
C GLY A 178 9.45 -5.73 -6.03
N GLY A 179 9.37 -7.00 -5.65
CA GLY A 179 10.40 -7.79 -5.00
C GLY A 179 11.75 -7.75 -5.72
N GLY A 180 12.43 -6.63 -5.57
CA GLY A 180 13.87 -6.59 -5.67
C GLY A 180 14.37 -7.07 -4.31
N MET A 181 15.14 -8.15 -4.30
CA MET A 181 15.94 -8.57 -3.16
C MET A 181 16.56 -7.30 -2.55
N LEU A 182 15.93 -6.74 -1.53
CA LEU A 182 16.55 -5.73 -0.67
C LEU A 182 17.72 -6.48 -0.02
N ARG A 183 18.91 -6.30 -0.61
CA ARG A 183 20.14 -6.77 0.01
C ARG A 183 20.10 -6.24 1.43
N ALA A 184 20.18 -7.13 2.39
CA ALA A 184 20.09 -6.87 3.84
C ALA A 184 21.05 -5.77 4.36
N LYS A 185 21.87 -5.20 3.53
CA LYS A 185 22.78 -4.08 3.83
C LYS A 185 22.13 -2.68 3.76
N ALA A 186 20.98 -2.51 3.11
CA ALA A 186 20.33 -1.19 2.99
C ALA A 186 19.38 -0.88 4.16
N LEU A 187 19.02 -1.85 4.98
CA LEU A 187 18.09 -1.70 6.10
C LEU A 187 18.74 -1.21 7.41
N LEU A 188 20.06 -0.99 7.41
CA LEU A 188 20.79 -0.57 8.61
C LEU A 188 21.01 0.94 8.74
N SER A 189 20.46 1.77 7.85
CA SER A 189 20.57 3.22 8.04
C SER A 189 19.29 3.77 8.63
N ASP A 190 19.36 4.29 9.86
CA ASP A 190 18.34 5.13 10.52
C ASP A 190 18.00 6.42 9.72
N GLN A 191 18.49 6.54 8.49
CA GLN A 191 18.38 7.70 7.62
C GLN A 191 17.52 7.48 6.37
N LEU A 192 16.71 6.42 6.32
CA LEU A 192 15.63 6.37 5.34
C LEU A 192 14.61 7.43 5.77
N SER A 193 14.69 8.61 5.14
CA SER A 193 13.63 9.62 5.23
C SER A 193 12.31 8.91 4.96
N ALA A 194 11.33 9.12 5.83
CA ALA A 194 10.01 8.53 5.69
C ALA A 194 9.56 8.71 4.24
N ALA A 195 9.37 7.58 3.53
CA ALA A 195 8.88 7.64 2.17
C ALA A 195 7.53 8.37 2.20
N GLU A 196 7.35 9.30 1.28
CA GLU A 196 6.15 10.13 1.21
C GLU A 196 5.29 9.72 0.02
N GLU A 197 4.00 9.79 0.19
CA GLU A 197 3.04 9.66 -0.90
C GLU A 197 2.64 11.04 -1.41
N THR A 198 2.74 11.26 -2.73
CA THR A 198 2.22 12.48 -3.34
C THR A 198 0.78 12.26 -3.76
N ILE A 199 -0.13 12.92 -3.06
CA ILE A 199 -1.55 12.93 -3.38
C ILE A 199 -1.84 14.18 -4.21
N SER A 200 -2.55 14.05 -5.32
CA SER A 200 -2.92 15.14 -6.21
C SER A 200 -4.38 15.05 -6.61
N GLU A 201 -5.02 16.22 -6.71
CA GLU A 201 -6.38 16.35 -7.21
C GLU A 201 -6.45 17.42 -8.29
N SER A 202 -7.40 17.26 -9.20
CA SER A 202 -7.66 18.22 -10.26
C SER A 202 -9.15 18.43 -10.45
N ILE A 203 -9.51 19.66 -10.82
CA ILE A 203 -10.90 20.04 -11.09
C ILE A 203 -10.95 20.95 -12.29
N THR A 204 -11.84 20.68 -13.22
CA THR A 204 -12.10 21.56 -14.37
C THR A 204 -13.42 22.28 -14.15
N VAL A 205 -13.38 23.60 -14.26
CA VAL A 205 -14.54 24.47 -14.04
C VAL A 205 -14.75 25.38 -15.22
N VAL A 206 -16.00 25.48 -15.65
CA VAL A 206 -16.47 26.46 -16.62
C VAL A 206 -17.04 27.65 -15.87
N TRP A 207 -16.35 28.79 -15.99
CA TRP A 207 -16.69 30.05 -15.34
C TRP A 207 -17.45 30.96 -16.31
N ASN A 208 -18.55 31.55 -15.86
CA ASN A 208 -19.24 32.59 -16.58
C ASN A 208 -18.57 33.94 -16.34
N ILE A 209 -18.42 34.74 -17.42
CA ILE A 209 -17.78 36.07 -17.35
C ILE A 209 -18.66 37.14 -17.99
N GLU A 210 -18.58 38.36 -17.45
CA GLU A 210 -19.27 39.56 -17.91
C GLU A 210 -18.34 40.79 -17.83
#